data_49b28d59492cf44f5cbf0383ad07e100
#
_entry.id   49b28d59492cf44f5cbf0383ad07e100
#
_cell.length_a   1.000
_cell.length_b   1.000
_cell.length_c   1.000
_cell.angle_alpha   90.00
_cell.angle_beta   90.00
_cell.angle_gamma   90.00
#
_symmetry.space_group_name_H-M   'P 1'
#
loop_
_entity.id
_entity.type
_entity.pdbx_description
1 polymer ?
#
loop_
_entity_poly.entity_id
_entity_poly.type
_entity_poly.pdbx_seq_one_letter_code
_entity_poly.pdbx_strand_id
1 'polypeptide(L)'
;GEIGKVGAAIVEGKVALEGSMRALMAAAAGLLARNPVQDSRHHWWRQVLARARSMAVHSVPQDARQVQFHYDLSDDFYALWLDPLRVYSCAYFRDPTMTLARAQEAKLDLICRKLRLQPGERFLDIGAGWGALLLWAAEHYGVDATGITVSRNQHAHVKQLITARGVAGRVRVQLCDYWEL
;
A
#
# COMPACT_ATOMS: atom_id res chain seq x y z
N GLY A 1 16.27 -2.51 -17.28
CA GLY A 1 16.71 -1.25 -17.87
C GLY A 1 17.84 -0.62 -17.07
N GLU A 2 18.49 0.40 -17.60
CA GLU A 2 19.66 1.05 -16.94
C GLU A 2 19.32 1.68 -15.60
N ILE A 3 18.09 2.20 -15.42
CA ILE A 3 17.63 2.78 -14.15
C ILE A 3 17.66 1.76 -13.02
N GLY A 4 17.29 0.51 -13.29
CA GLY A 4 17.39 -0.55 -12.30
C GLY A 4 18.82 -0.83 -11.84
N LYS A 5 19.79 -0.72 -12.75
CA LYS A 5 21.21 -0.87 -12.43
C LYS A 5 21.72 0.28 -11.55
N VAL A 6 21.26 1.52 -11.83
CA VAL A 6 21.58 2.69 -11.01
C VAL A 6 21.00 2.54 -9.60
N GLY A 7 19.71 2.12 -9.49
CA GLY A 7 19.09 1.86 -8.21
C GLY A 7 19.82 0.78 -7.41
N ALA A 8 20.18 -0.33 -8.04
CA ALA A 8 20.97 -1.37 -7.40
C ALA A 8 22.35 -0.85 -6.92
N ALA A 9 23.05 -0.06 -7.74
CA ALA A 9 24.35 0.50 -7.38
C ALA A 9 24.25 1.48 -6.19
N ILE A 10 23.14 2.21 -6.05
CA ILE A 10 22.89 3.08 -4.89
C ILE A 10 22.67 2.23 -3.63
N VAL A 11 21.84 1.20 -3.72
CA VAL A 11 21.55 0.29 -2.59
C VAL A 11 22.81 -0.46 -2.14
N GLU A 12 23.65 -0.85 -3.09
CA GLU A 12 24.92 -1.54 -2.83
C GLU A 12 26.04 -0.59 -2.34
N GLY A 13 25.76 0.72 -2.21
CA GLY A 13 26.73 1.73 -1.78
C GLY A 13 27.82 2.05 -2.80
N LYS A 14 27.69 1.60 -4.05
CA LYS A 14 28.63 1.89 -5.15
C LYS A 14 28.46 3.31 -5.71
N VAL A 15 27.31 3.93 -5.48
CA VAL A 15 26.97 5.29 -5.88
C VAL A 15 26.42 6.03 -4.68
N ALA A 16 27.09 7.10 -4.27
CA ALA A 16 26.60 8.02 -3.24
C ALA A 16 25.73 9.10 -3.88
N LEU A 17 24.63 9.45 -3.22
CA LEU A 17 23.76 10.55 -3.61
C LEU A 17 23.99 11.73 -2.67
N GLU A 18 24.46 12.86 -3.23
CA GLU A 18 24.67 14.08 -2.49
C GLU A 18 23.76 15.20 -3.02
N GLY A 19 23.16 15.96 -2.10
CA GLY A 19 22.31 17.08 -2.47
C GLY A 19 20.95 17.07 -1.77
N SER A 20 20.14 18.08 -2.07
CA SER A 20 18.76 18.14 -1.54
C SER A 20 17.89 17.10 -2.22
N MET A 21 16.89 16.55 -1.50
CA MET A 21 15.91 15.62 -2.06
C MET A 21 15.24 16.18 -3.33
N ARG A 22 14.98 17.49 -3.37
CA ARG A 22 14.41 18.16 -4.55
C ARG A 22 15.33 18.06 -5.76
N ALA A 23 16.62 18.27 -5.59
CA ALA A 23 17.61 18.17 -6.66
C ALA A 23 17.76 16.73 -7.16
N LEU A 24 17.78 15.75 -6.25
CA LEU A 24 17.84 14.32 -6.58
C LEU A 24 16.59 13.88 -7.36
N MET A 25 15.41 14.31 -6.95
CA MET A 25 14.17 14.01 -7.66
C MET A 25 14.11 14.66 -9.04
N ALA A 26 14.60 15.90 -9.19
CA ALA A 26 14.68 16.57 -10.49
C ALA A 26 15.67 15.84 -11.44
N ALA A 27 16.80 15.39 -10.94
CA ALA A 27 17.76 14.60 -11.71
C ALA A 27 17.17 13.25 -12.13
N ALA A 28 16.49 12.54 -11.22
CA ALA A 28 15.81 11.29 -11.51
C ALA A 28 14.70 11.49 -12.58
N ALA A 29 13.89 12.54 -12.47
CA ALA A 29 12.87 12.87 -13.45
C ALA A 29 13.47 13.17 -14.83
N GLY A 30 14.62 13.88 -14.89
CA GLY A 30 15.36 14.15 -16.12
C GLY A 30 15.90 12.88 -16.80
N LEU A 31 16.33 11.90 -16.01
CA LEU A 31 16.76 10.60 -16.51
C LEU A 31 15.58 9.78 -17.06
N LEU A 32 14.41 9.84 -16.40
CA LEU A 32 13.19 9.19 -16.84
C LEU A 32 12.63 9.81 -18.13
N ALA A 33 12.66 11.14 -18.24
CA ALA A 33 12.18 11.86 -19.42
C ALA A 33 12.99 11.58 -20.69
N ARG A 34 14.24 11.18 -20.55
CA ARG A 34 15.14 10.79 -21.67
C ARG A 34 15.11 9.28 -21.98
N ASN A 35 14.27 8.51 -21.31
CA ASN A 35 14.19 7.07 -21.51
C ASN A 35 13.42 6.77 -22.80
N PRO A 36 13.97 6.04 -23.78
CA PRO A 36 13.33 5.75 -25.08
C PRO A 36 12.03 4.94 -24.98
N VAL A 37 11.64 4.50 -23.77
CA VAL A 37 10.33 3.87 -23.54
C VAL A 37 9.18 4.88 -23.73
N GLN A 38 9.43 6.21 -23.66
CA GLN A 38 8.41 7.24 -23.88
C GLN A 38 8.32 7.73 -25.34
N ASP A 39 9.27 7.37 -26.21
CA ASP A 39 9.29 7.83 -27.61
C ASP A 39 8.51 6.94 -28.57
N SER A 40 7.60 6.09 -28.07
CA SER A 40 6.74 5.25 -28.90
C SER A 40 5.50 5.97 -29.45
N ARG A 41 5.66 7.19 -29.98
CA ARG A 41 4.56 7.91 -30.66
C ARG A 41 4.09 7.25 -31.98
N HIS A 42 4.74 6.17 -32.41
CA HIS A 42 4.46 5.59 -33.73
C HIS A 42 3.95 4.14 -33.76
N HIS A 43 3.60 3.52 -32.62
CA HIS A 43 3.05 2.15 -32.68
C HIS A 43 1.80 2.00 -31.81
N TRP A 44 0.70 2.66 -32.20
CA TRP A 44 -0.60 2.43 -31.56
C TRP A 44 -0.98 0.93 -31.52
N TRP A 45 -0.64 0.16 -32.57
CA TRP A 45 -0.80 -1.29 -32.59
C TRP A 45 -0.03 -2.02 -31.46
N ARG A 46 1.17 -1.54 -31.13
CA ARG A 46 1.94 -2.11 -30.00
C ARG A 46 1.29 -1.78 -28.65
N GLN A 47 0.68 -0.61 -28.53
CA GLN A 47 -0.08 -0.25 -27.33
C GLN A 47 -1.37 -1.06 -27.23
N VAL A 48 -2.07 -1.31 -28.32
CA VAL A 48 -3.26 -2.17 -28.37
C VAL A 48 -2.87 -3.62 -28.04
N LEU A 49 -1.78 -4.15 -28.62
CA LEU A 49 -1.26 -5.49 -28.30
C LEU A 49 -0.72 -5.57 -26.86
N ALA A 50 -0.08 -4.53 -26.36
CA ALA A 50 0.37 -4.47 -24.96
C ALA A 50 -0.81 -4.41 -23.99
N ARG A 51 -1.87 -3.63 -24.31
CA ARG A 51 -3.13 -3.64 -23.56
C ARG A 51 -3.84 -4.99 -23.62
N ALA A 52 -3.95 -5.59 -24.82
CA ALA A 52 -4.56 -6.90 -24.97
C ALA A 52 -3.75 -7.99 -24.22
N ARG A 53 -2.42 -7.92 -24.26
CA ARG A 53 -1.54 -8.78 -23.46
C ARG A 53 -1.67 -8.53 -21.97
N SER A 54 -1.73 -7.26 -21.55
CA SER A 54 -1.95 -6.89 -20.15
C SER A 54 -3.30 -7.43 -19.65
N MET A 55 -4.37 -7.25 -20.42
CA MET A 55 -5.69 -7.80 -20.09
C MET A 55 -5.73 -9.33 -20.09
N ALA A 56 -4.89 -10.00 -20.91
CA ALA A 56 -4.79 -11.46 -20.95
C ALA A 56 -3.90 -12.02 -19.82
N VAL A 57 -2.94 -11.22 -19.33
CA VAL A 57 -2.01 -11.61 -18.26
C VAL A 57 -2.55 -11.24 -16.87
N HIS A 58 -3.30 -10.14 -16.77
CA HIS A 58 -3.98 -9.70 -15.55
C HIS A 58 -5.43 -10.17 -15.56
N SER A 59 -5.65 -11.46 -15.30
CA SER A 59 -6.99 -11.94 -14.97
C SER A 59 -7.19 -11.90 -13.46
N VAL A 60 -8.36 -11.43 -13.01
CA VAL A 60 -8.76 -11.35 -11.60
C VAL A 60 -8.40 -12.63 -10.79
N PRO A 61 -8.56 -13.87 -11.34
CA PRO A 61 -8.15 -15.08 -10.63
C PRO A 61 -6.62 -15.26 -10.53
N GLN A 62 -5.84 -14.70 -11.44
CA GLN A 62 -4.39 -14.85 -11.45
C GLN A 62 -3.72 -13.84 -10.52
N ASP A 63 -4.21 -12.61 -10.50
CA ASP A 63 -3.75 -11.56 -9.58
C ASP A 63 -4.12 -11.93 -8.13
N ALA A 64 -5.33 -12.46 -7.90
CA ALA A 64 -5.73 -12.99 -6.61
C ALA A 64 -4.82 -14.14 -6.13
N ARG A 65 -4.41 -15.07 -7.01
CA ARG A 65 -3.50 -16.16 -6.65
C ARG A 65 -2.08 -15.68 -6.34
N GLN A 66 -1.56 -14.70 -7.07
CA GLN A 66 -0.23 -14.13 -6.81
C GLN A 66 -0.21 -13.36 -5.49
N VAL A 67 -1.24 -12.55 -5.23
CA VAL A 67 -1.41 -11.85 -3.96
C VAL A 67 -1.58 -12.85 -2.83
N GLN A 68 -2.40 -13.88 -3.02
CA GLN A 68 -2.64 -14.93 -2.04
C GLN A 68 -1.34 -15.68 -1.68
N PHE A 69 -0.51 -16.03 -2.65
CA PHE A 69 0.78 -16.68 -2.42
C PHE A 69 1.74 -15.81 -1.59
N HIS A 70 1.75 -14.49 -1.80
CA HIS A 70 2.57 -13.56 -1.02
C HIS A 70 2.04 -13.33 0.41
N TYR A 71 0.73 -13.44 0.64
CA TYR A 71 0.09 -13.18 1.93
C TYR A 71 -0.41 -14.45 2.65
N ASP A 72 -0.21 -15.64 2.07
CA ASP A 72 -0.52 -16.93 2.71
C ASP A 72 0.53 -17.37 3.75
N LEU A 73 1.56 -16.54 4.00
CA LEU A 73 2.36 -16.68 5.20
C LEU A 73 1.46 -16.44 6.40
N SER A 74 1.61 -17.31 7.42
CA SER A 74 0.75 -17.29 8.60
C SER A 74 0.73 -15.93 9.30
N ASP A 75 -0.39 -15.58 9.91
CA ASP A 75 -0.54 -14.43 10.81
C ASP A 75 0.61 -14.33 11.82
N ASP A 76 1.04 -15.47 12.35
CA ASP A 76 2.11 -15.56 13.33
C ASP A 76 3.46 -15.12 12.77
N PHE A 77 3.73 -15.40 11.49
CA PHE A 77 4.96 -14.93 10.84
C PHE A 77 5.02 -13.39 10.78
N TYR A 78 3.93 -12.74 10.38
CA TYR A 78 3.89 -11.28 10.35
C TYR A 78 3.93 -10.66 11.75
N ALA A 79 3.36 -11.30 12.75
CA ALA A 79 3.40 -10.85 14.13
C ALA A 79 4.82 -10.85 14.73
N LEU A 80 5.76 -11.63 14.19
CA LEU A 80 7.14 -11.70 14.69
C LEU A 80 7.95 -10.43 14.49
N TRP A 81 7.65 -9.66 13.45
CA TRP A 81 8.50 -8.53 13.03
C TRP A 81 7.76 -7.24 12.69
N LEU A 82 6.44 -7.29 12.47
CA LEU A 82 5.63 -6.09 12.34
C LEU A 82 5.32 -5.49 13.72
N ASP A 83 4.90 -4.23 13.71
CA ASP A 83 4.36 -3.57 14.88
C ASP A 83 3.05 -4.23 15.37
N PRO A 84 2.58 -3.95 16.60
CA PRO A 84 1.36 -4.57 17.15
C PRO A 84 0.10 -4.37 16.30
N LEU A 85 0.02 -3.30 15.50
CA LEU A 85 -1.08 -3.06 14.55
C LEU A 85 -0.89 -3.77 13.21
N ARG A 86 0.22 -4.50 13.03
CA ARG A 86 0.59 -5.22 11.81
C ARG A 86 0.58 -4.36 10.55
N VAL A 87 1.10 -3.13 10.65
CA VAL A 87 1.14 -2.22 9.52
C VAL A 87 2.26 -2.61 8.56
N TYR A 88 1.90 -3.14 7.40
CA TYR A 88 2.86 -3.61 6.38
C TYR A 88 3.13 -2.54 5.32
N SER A 89 3.59 -1.38 5.76
CA SER A 89 4.04 -0.27 4.92
C SER A 89 4.96 0.66 5.72
N CYS A 90 5.68 1.56 5.02
CA CYS A 90 6.64 2.47 5.67
C CYS A 90 6.00 3.26 6.82
N ALA A 91 6.72 3.36 7.94
CA ALA A 91 6.31 4.15 9.10
C ALA A 91 6.68 5.63 8.92
N TYR A 92 6.06 6.51 9.70
CA TYR A 92 6.35 7.94 9.73
C TYR A 92 7.04 8.32 11.03
N PHE A 93 8.36 8.35 10.98
CA PHE A 93 9.19 8.79 12.10
C PHE A 93 9.25 10.33 12.11
N ARG A 94 8.65 10.94 13.12
CA ARG A 94 8.72 12.40 13.36
C ARG A 94 10.07 12.79 13.97
N ASP A 95 10.65 11.84 14.70
CA ASP A 95 11.96 11.97 15.29
C ASP A 95 12.66 10.61 15.40
N PRO A 96 14.01 10.57 15.40
CA PRO A 96 14.78 9.31 15.38
C PRO A 96 14.60 8.42 16.61
N THR A 97 14.08 8.95 17.72
CA THR A 97 13.92 8.20 18.97
C THR A 97 12.60 7.42 19.04
N MET A 98 11.71 7.62 18.07
CA MET A 98 10.42 6.92 18.03
C MET A 98 10.61 5.42 17.85
N THR A 99 9.82 4.63 18.57
CA THR A 99 9.66 3.20 18.27
C THR A 99 8.88 3.00 16.97
N LEU A 100 9.07 1.84 16.33
CA LEU A 100 8.31 1.47 15.12
C LEU A 100 6.80 1.59 15.35
N ALA A 101 6.29 1.09 16.48
CA ALA A 101 4.86 1.16 16.81
C ALA A 101 4.35 2.61 16.83
N ARG A 102 5.07 3.49 17.51
CA ARG A 102 4.71 4.93 17.55
C ARG A 102 4.81 5.61 16.20
N ALA A 103 5.79 5.25 15.39
CA ALA A 103 5.92 5.79 14.05
C ALA A 103 4.79 5.29 13.11
N GLN A 104 4.31 4.07 13.30
CA GLN A 104 3.14 3.55 12.58
C GLN A 104 1.85 4.26 13.01
N GLU A 105 1.61 4.43 14.31
CA GLU A 105 0.48 5.24 14.82
C GLU A 105 0.51 6.66 14.25
N ALA A 106 1.68 7.29 14.26
CA ALA A 106 1.86 8.64 13.69
C ALA A 106 1.55 8.70 12.19
N LYS A 107 1.85 7.63 11.44
CA LYS A 107 1.48 7.51 10.03
C LYS A 107 -0.04 7.39 9.85
N LEU A 108 -0.71 6.53 10.61
CA LEU A 108 -2.15 6.35 10.53
C LEU A 108 -2.88 7.66 10.81
N ASP A 109 -2.49 8.35 11.87
CA ASP A 109 -3.00 9.68 12.23
C ASP A 109 -2.74 10.72 11.12
N LEU A 110 -1.52 10.73 10.54
CA LEU A 110 -1.18 11.63 9.45
C LEU A 110 -2.07 11.42 8.22
N ILE A 111 -2.38 10.18 7.87
CA ILE A 111 -3.27 9.84 6.74
C ILE A 111 -4.67 10.39 7.02
N CYS A 112 -5.24 10.10 8.18
CA CYS A 112 -6.57 10.56 8.54
C CYS A 112 -6.68 12.10 8.55
N ARG A 113 -5.66 12.81 9.07
CA ARG A 113 -5.60 14.27 9.01
C ARG A 113 -5.45 14.82 7.60
N LYS A 114 -4.66 14.20 6.74
CA LYS A 114 -4.56 14.60 5.33
C LYS A 114 -5.88 14.44 4.58
N LEU A 115 -6.62 13.39 4.89
CA LEU A 115 -7.97 13.17 4.37
C LEU A 115 -9.01 14.09 5.00
N ARG A 116 -8.67 14.79 6.09
CA ARG A 116 -9.57 15.67 6.86
C ARG A 116 -10.83 14.94 7.35
N LEU A 117 -10.68 13.68 7.74
CA LEU A 117 -11.80 12.83 8.15
C LEU A 117 -12.61 13.47 9.28
N GLN A 118 -13.93 13.45 9.15
CA GLN A 118 -14.89 13.92 10.14
C GLN A 118 -15.78 12.77 10.63
N PRO A 119 -16.27 12.85 11.89
CA PRO A 119 -17.18 11.85 12.42
C PRO A 119 -18.42 11.66 11.53
N GLY A 120 -18.81 10.39 11.29
CA GLY A 120 -19.96 10.04 10.47
C GLY A 120 -19.69 10.01 8.96
N GLU A 121 -18.50 10.41 8.49
CA GLU A 121 -18.14 10.25 7.08
C GLU A 121 -17.93 8.79 6.71
N ARG A 122 -18.18 8.46 5.45
CA ARG A 122 -17.87 7.15 4.90
C ARG A 122 -16.43 7.12 4.42
N PHE A 123 -15.67 6.15 4.90
CA PHE A 123 -14.27 5.95 4.57
C PHE A 123 -14.06 4.58 3.92
N LEU A 124 -13.38 4.54 2.78
CA LEU A 124 -13.01 3.31 2.07
C LEU A 124 -11.51 3.12 2.09
N ASP A 125 -11.06 1.94 2.56
CA ASP A 125 -9.65 1.52 2.57
C ASP A 125 -9.46 0.38 1.56
N ILE A 126 -8.87 0.68 0.39
CA ILE A 126 -8.58 -0.28 -0.66
C ILE A 126 -7.24 -0.96 -0.37
N GLY A 127 -7.27 -2.28 -0.18
CA GLY A 127 -6.11 -3.02 0.30
C GLY A 127 -5.88 -2.82 1.80
N ALA A 128 -6.94 -2.95 2.58
CA ALA A 128 -6.95 -2.67 4.03
C ALA A 128 -5.91 -3.49 4.84
N GLY A 129 -5.30 -4.51 4.23
CA GLY A 129 -4.27 -5.33 4.87
C GLY A 129 -4.79 -5.95 6.18
N TRP A 130 -4.04 -5.78 7.25
CA TRP A 130 -4.40 -6.28 8.58
C TRP A 130 -5.38 -5.36 9.34
N GLY A 131 -5.94 -4.33 8.65
CA GLY A 131 -7.00 -3.49 9.17
C GLY A 131 -6.56 -2.30 10.03
N ALA A 132 -5.27 -2.03 10.13
CA ALA A 132 -4.77 -0.98 11.01
C ALA A 132 -5.37 0.40 10.71
N LEU A 133 -5.33 0.87 9.46
CA LEU A 133 -5.87 2.17 9.08
C LEU A 133 -7.40 2.20 9.21
N LEU A 134 -8.05 1.11 8.81
CA LEU A 134 -9.50 0.95 8.89
C LEU A 134 -10.01 1.14 10.33
N LEU A 135 -9.40 0.41 11.27
CA LEU A 135 -9.77 0.47 12.69
C LEU A 135 -9.37 1.80 13.32
N TRP A 136 -8.16 2.30 13.01
CA TRP A 136 -7.69 3.59 13.50
C TRP A 136 -8.63 4.73 13.13
N ALA A 137 -9.02 4.81 11.86
CA ALA A 137 -9.92 5.85 11.37
C ALA A 137 -11.29 5.78 12.06
N ALA A 138 -11.85 4.60 12.25
CA ALA A 138 -13.13 4.44 12.95
C ALA A 138 -13.05 4.81 14.42
N GLU A 139 -11.99 4.39 15.13
CA GLU A 139 -11.83 4.60 16.57
C GLU A 139 -11.46 6.04 16.92
N HIS A 140 -10.58 6.68 16.15
CA HIS A 140 -10.04 8.00 16.49
C HIS A 140 -10.75 9.15 15.76
N TYR A 141 -11.37 8.85 14.61
CA TYR A 141 -12.04 9.89 13.80
C TYR A 141 -13.54 9.67 13.65
N GLY A 142 -14.08 8.55 14.17
CA GLY A 142 -15.51 8.31 14.22
C GLY A 142 -16.18 8.08 12.86
N VAL A 143 -15.44 7.66 11.85
CA VAL A 143 -15.95 7.43 10.50
C VAL A 143 -16.65 6.07 10.39
N ASP A 144 -17.54 5.93 9.40
CA ASP A 144 -18.08 4.65 8.93
C ASP A 144 -17.10 4.03 7.92
N ALA A 145 -16.27 3.09 8.38
CA ALA A 145 -15.16 2.56 7.63
C ALA A 145 -15.50 1.24 6.94
N THR A 146 -15.17 1.13 5.66
CA THR A 146 -15.22 -0.10 4.89
C THR A 146 -13.84 -0.39 4.32
N GLY A 147 -13.30 -1.58 4.62
CA GLY A 147 -12.04 -2.05 4.05
C GLY A 147 -12.28 -3.16 3.05
N ILE A 148 -11.47 -3.22 2.00
CA ILE A 148 -11.46 -4.35 1.08
C ILE A 148 -10.07 -4.98 1.03
N THR A 149 -10.03 -6.29 0.89
CA THR A 149 -8.81 -7.07 0.70
C THR A 149 -9.09 -8.30 -0.15
N VAL A 150 -8.09 -8.78 -0.90
CA VAL A 150 -8.15 -10.03 -1.65
C VAL A 150 -7.57 -11.21 -0.85
N SER A 151 -6.98 -10.97 0.32
CA SER A 151 -6.40 -12.00 1.20
C SER A 151 -7.45 -12.54 2.17
N ARG A 152 -7.67 -13.86 2.13
CA ARG A 152 -8.59 -14.55 3.07
C ARG A 152 -8.10 -14.47 4.50
N ASN A 153 -6.78 -14.57 4.72
CA ASN A 153 -6.17 -14.50 6.06
C ASN A 153 -6.38 -13.12 6.67
N GLN A 154 -6.07 -12.05 5.91
CA GLN A 154 -6.29 -10.68 6.35
C GLN A 154 -7.77 -10.40 6.63
N HIS A 155 -8.66 -10.82 5.74
CA HIS A 155 -10.11 -10.68 5.94
C HIS A 155 -10.58 -11.34 7.23
N ALA A 156 -10.17 -12.60 7.48
CA ALA A 156 -10.54 -13.33 8.69
C ALA A 156 -10.01 -12.63 9.95
N HIS A 157 -8.74 -12.21 9.93
CA HIS A 157 -8.10 -11.48 11.02
C HIS A 157 -8.84 -10.16 11.33
N VAL A 158 -9.12 -9.34 10.32
CA VAL A 158 -9.81 -8.05 10.50
C VAL A 158 -11.22 -8.25 11.05
N LYS A 159 -11.95 -9.28 10.59
CA LYS A 159 -13.26 -9.64 11.17
C LYS A 159 -13.18 -9.96 12.66
N GLN A 160 -12.17 -10.70 13.08
CA GLN A 160 -11.95 -10.98 14.50
C GLN A 160 -11.66 -9.69 15.29
N LEU A 161 -10.81 -8.81 14.76
CA LEU A 161 -10.52 -7.52 15.40
C LEU A 161 -11.77 -6.62 15.52
N ILE A 162 -12.60 -6.54 14.47
CA ILE A 162 -13.86 -5.78 14.50
C ILE A 162 -14.76 -6.27 15.63
N THR A 163 -14.89 -7.59 15.79
CA THR A 163 -15.67 -8.19 16.87
C THR A 163 -15.06 -7.93 18.24
N ALA A 164 -13.76 -8.19 18.39
CA ALA A 164 -13.04 -8.04 19.67
C ALA A 164 -13.04 -6.58 20.17
N ARG A 165 -13.02 -5.60 19.27
CA ARG A 165 -13.05 -4.17 19.60
C ARG A 165 -14.46 -3.58 19.70
N GLY A 166 -15.51 -4.37 19.42
CA GLY A 166 -16.90 -3.91 19.50
C GLY A 166 -17.28 -2.83 18.49
N VAL A 167 -16.60 -2.74 17.36
CA VAL A 167 -16.80 -1.67 16.35
C VAL A 167 -17.62 -2.11 15.14
N ALA A 168 -18.29 -3.26 15.21
CA ALA A 168 -19.08 -3.81 14.10
C ALA A 168 -20.20 -2.90 13.58
N GLY A 169 -20.64 -1.93 14.39
CA GLY A 169 -21.65 -0.96 13.98
C GLY A 169 -21.16 0.05 12.93
N ARG A 170 -19.85 0.26 12.83
CA ARG A 170 -19.26 1.28 11.93
C ARG A 170 -18.08 0.77 11.10
N VAL A 171 -17.59 -0.44 11.34
CA VAL A 171 -16.45 -1.01 10.60
C VAL A 171 -16.86 -2.28 9.88
N ARG A 172 -16.54 -2.38 8.61
CA ARG A 172 -16.80 -3.55 7.77
C ARG A 172 -15.54 -3.90 6.98
N VAL A 173 -15.33 -5.19 6.73
CA VAL A 173 -14.30 -5.68 5.82
C VAL A 173 -14.92 -6.64 4.82
N GLN A 174 -14.55 -6.52 3.55
CA GLN A 174 -15.03 -7.35 2.46
C GLN A 174 -13.85 -8.06 1.77
N LEU A 175 -14.08 -9.31 1.41
CA LEU A 175 -13.15 -10.08 0.59
C LEU A 175 -13.54 -9.88 -0.87
N CYS A 176 -12.99 -8.85 -1.51
CA CYS A 176 -13.27 -8.55 -2.91
C CYS A 176 -12.10 -7.81 -3.55
N ASP A 177 -12.05 -7.86 -4.87
CA ASP A 177 -11.15 -7.03 -5.67
C ASP A 177 -11.76 -5.63 -5.85
N TYR A 178 -10.90 -4.61 -5.97
CA TYR A 178 -11.35 -3.23 -6.21
C TYR A 178 -12.07 -3.04 -7.56
N TRP A 179 -11.88 -3.99 -8.50
CA TRP A 179 -12.64 -4.03 -9.76
C TRP A 179 -14.12 -4.41 -9.60
N GLU A 180 -14.49 -4.91 -8.41
CA GLU A 180 -15.85 -5.36 -8.09
C GLU A 180 -16.66 -4.31 -7.29
N LEU A 181 -16.08 -3.12 -7.07
CA LEU A 181 -16.70 -2.00 -6.33
C LEU A 181 -17.71 -1.21 -7.16
#